data_076a5ffb71e95776380ca728ece2199a
#
_entry.id   076a5ffb71e95776380ca728ece2199a
#
_cell.length_a   1.000
_cell.length_b   1.000
_cell.length_c   1.000
_cell.angle_alpha   90.00
_cell.angle_beta   90.00
_cell.angle_gamma   90.00
#
_symmetry.space_group_name_H-M   'P 1'
#
loop_
_entity.id
_entity.type
_entity.pdbx_description
1 polymer ?
#
loop_
_entity_poly.entity_id
_entity_poly.type
_entity_poly.pdbx_seq_one_letter_code
_entity_poly.pdbx_strand_id
1 'polypeptide(L)'
;MTVTTFTVTYPPRIWPGCLHCYNAGRLVGRWFALEDWEQVSIESIHDARHPATAWCEEILCLDTERLPTRGEPDLIQVSRWAEVYAEVGEHDWPAYCAWVESAGYAADADGLPDTGSFRDALSLIHI
;
A
#
# COMPACT_ATOMS: atom_id res chain seq x y z
N MET A 1 25.77 27.14 9.26
CA MET A 1 24.41 26.86 8.81
C MET A 1 24.07 25.40 9.05
N THR A 2 23.03 25.18 9.74
CA THR A 2 22.60 23.84 10.05
C THR A 2 21.89 23.28 8.84
N VAL A 3 22.46 22.28 8.23
CA VAL A 3 21.75 21.53 7.21
C VAL A 3 20.67 20.74 7.93
N THR A 4 19.47 21.22 7.83
CA THR A 4 18.35 20.45 8.33
C THR A 4 18.16 19.28 7.38
N THR A 5 18.57 18.12 7.81
CA THR A 5 18.27 16.91 7.08
C THR A 5 16.79 16.66 7.22
N PHE A 6 16.03 17.04 6.22
CA PHE A 6 14.66 16.65 6.15
C PHE A 6 14.62 15.17 5.80
N THR A 7 14.32 14.35 6.77
CA THR A 7 13.89 13.01 6.45
C THR A 7 12.48 13.15 5.90
N VAL A 8 12.40 13.25 4.60
CA VAL A 8 11.09 13.21 3.96
C VAL A 8 10.61 11.78 4.05
N THR A 9 9.71 11.53 4.96
CA THR A 9 9.04 10.25 5.02
C THR A 9 7.94 10.25 3.98
N TYR A 10 8.10 9.39 3.00
CA TYR A 10 7.06 9.15 2.01
C TYR A 10 6.26 7.94 2.49
N PRO A 11 5.04 8.15 3.00
CA PRO A 11 4.21 7.03 3.42
C PRO A 11 3.85 6.14 2.22
N PRO A 12 3.58 4.86 2.44
CA PRO A 12 3.10 4.00 1.36
C PRO A 12 1.76 4.49 0.83
N ARG A 13 1.57 4.35 -0.47
CA ARG A 13 0.36 4.81 -1.16
C ARG A 13 -0.17 3.74 -2.09
N ILE A 14 -1.46 3.80 -2.32
CA ILE A 14 -2.16 2.93 -3.25
C ILE A 14 -2.92 3.78 -4.28
N TRP A 15 -3.08 3.25 -5.49
CA TRP A 15 -3.86 3.91 -6.54
C TRP A 15 -5.04 3.01 -6.92
N PRO A 16 -6.13 3.03 -6.15
CA PRO A 16 -7.32 2.27 -6.50
C PRO A 16 -8.03 2.90 -7.69
N GLY A 17 -8.37 2.08 -8.66
CA GLY A 17 -9.03 2.50 -9.87
C GLY A 17 -10.30 1.69 -10.13
N CYS A 18 -11.17 2.22 -10.98
CA CYS A 18 -12.41 1.56 -11.37
C CYS A 18 -12.15 0.53 -12.45
N LEU A 19 -12.46 -0.72 -12.18
CA LEU A 19 -12.26 -1.80 -13.16
C LEU A 19 -13.13 -1.60 -14.40
N HIS A 20 -14.39 -1.21 -14.22
CA HIS A 20 -15.29 -0.98 -15.35
C HIS A 20 -14.75 0.12 -16.28
N CYS A 21 -14.32 1.25 -15.72
CA CYS A 21 -13.75 2.32 -16.50
C CYS A 21 -12.46 1.89 -17.20
N TYR A 22 -11.61 1.13 -16.50
CA TYR A 22 -10.38 0.61 -17.07
C TYR A 22 -10.66 -0.28 -18.29
N ASN A 23 -11.64 -1.18 -18.18
CA ASN A 23 -12.03 -2.05 -19.29
C ASN A 23 -12.65 -1.27 -20.45
N ALA A 24 -13.19 -0.08 -20.19
CA ALA A 24 -13.72 0.81 -21.21
C ALA A 24 -12.66 1.75 -21.79
N GLY A 25 -11.40 1.58 -21.43
CA GLY A 25 -10.30 2.40 -21.93
C GLY A 25 -10.08 3.71 -21.18
N ARG A 26 -10.67 3.86 -19.99
CA ARG A 26 -10.52 5.08 -19.18
C ARG A 26 -9.82 4.74 -17.87
N LEU A 27 -8.80 5.50 -17.54
CA LEU A 27 -8.07 5.34 -16.29
C LEU A 27 -8.69 6.28 -15.25
N VAL A 28 -9.53 5.74 -14.38
CA VAL A 28 -10.25 6.50 -13.36
C VAL A 28 -9.90 5.97 -11.98
N GLY A 29 -9.33 6.83 -11.16
CA GLY A 29 -8.90 6.51 -9.81
C GLY A 29 -8.10 7.67 -9.24
N ARG A 30 -7.52 7.47 -8.07
CA ARG A 30 -6.61 8.46 -7.47
C ARG A 30 -5.77 7.84 -6.38
N TRP A 31 -4.72 8.55 -5.97
CA TRP A 31 -3.83 8.10 -4.90
C TRP A 31 -4.49 8.28 -3.53
N PHE A 32 -4.29 7.28 -2.68
CA PHE A 32 -4.63 7.34 -1.27
C PHE A 32 -3.40 6.91 -0.48
N ALA A 33 -3.19 7.51 0.70
CA ALA A 33 -2.26 6.93 1.65
C ALA A 33 -2.76 5.53 2.04
N LEU A 34 -1.84 4.60 2.26
CA LEU A 34 -2.23 3.24 2.66
C LEU A 34 -3.11 3.24 3.91
N GLU A 35 -2.79 4.09 4.89
CA GLU A 35 -3.56 4.19 6.13
C GLU A 35 -4.98 4.72 5.93
N ASP A 36 -5.27 5.33 4.78
CA ASP A 36 -6.60 5.84 4.42
C ASP A 36 -7.39 4.88 3.56
N TRP A 37 -6.99 3.62 3.49
CA TRP A 37 -7.63 2.62 2.62
C TRP A 37 -9.15 2.49 2.85
N GLU A 38 -9.62 2.76 4.07
CA GLU A 38 -11.05 2.68 4.37
C GLU A 38 -11.88 3.76 3.67
N GLN A 39 -11.24 4.81 3.19
CA GLN A 39 -11.90 5.88 2.44
C GLN A 39 -12.09 5.54 0.97
N VAL A 40 -11.51 4.44 0.51
CA VAL A 40 -11.63 4.00 -0.87
C VAL A 40 -13.02 3.45 -1.11
N SER A 41 -13.72 4.03 -2.08
CA SER A 41 -15.07 3.61 -2.48
C SER A 41 -15.27 3.94 -3.95
N ILE A 42 -16.33 3.41 -4.53
CA ILE A 42 -16.69 3.75 -5.91
C ILE A 42 -16.85 5.27 -6.04
N GLU A 43 -17.49 5.91 -5.08
CA GLU A 43 -17.70 7.37 -5.12
C GLU A 43 -16.39 8.13 -4.97
N SER A 44 -15.49 7.68 -4.09
CA SER A 44 -14.26 8.42 -3.78
C SER A 44 -13.24 8.39 -4.92
N ILE A 45 -13.29 7.37 -5.78
CA ILE A 45 -12.35 7.25 -6.92
C ILE A 45 -12.88 7.87 -8.20
N HIS A 46 -14.14 8.28 -8.21
CA HIS A 46 -14.74 9.00 -9.35
C HIS A 46 -14.85 10.48 -9.03
N ASP A 47 -15.00 11.29 -10.05
CA ASP A 47 -15.12 12.75 -9.92
C ASP A 47 -16.16 13.28 -10.91
N ALA A 48 -16.31 14.61 -10.97
CA ALA A 48 -17.28 15.25 -11.86
C ALA A 48 -16.96 15.04 -13.34
N ARG A 49 -15.69 14.80 -13.68
CA ARG A 49 -15.24 14.57 -15.06
C ARG A 49 -15.48 13.13 -15.50
N HIS A 50 -15.43 12.21 -14.52
CA HIS A 50 -15.60 10.77 -14.73
C HIS A 50 -16.55 10.26 -13.65
N PRO A 51 -17.87 10.55 -13.79
CA PRO A 51 -18.84 10.14 -12.78
C PRO A 51 -19.02 8.64 -12.78
N ALA A 52 -19.31 8.11 -11.59
CA ALA A 52 -19.61 6.70 -11.44
C ALA A 52 -20.95 6.38 -12.12
N THR A 53 -21.00 5.20 -12.74
CA THR A 53 -22.24 4.67 -13.33
C THR A 53 -22.70 3.45 -12.56
N ALA A 54 -23.89 2.95 -12.88
CA ALA A 54 -24.41 1.73 -12.25
C ALA A 54 -23.54 0.49 -12.51
N TRP A 55 -22.67 0.55 -13.53
CA TRP A 55 -21.76 -0.54 -13.89
C TRP A 55 -20.45 -0.50 -13.13
N CYS A 56 -20.15 0.59 -12.43
CA CYS A 56 -18.93 0.74 -11.64
C CYS A 56 -19.11 0.04 -10.29
N GLU A 57 -18.65 -1.19 -10.18
CA GLU A 57 -18.85 -2.02 -8.99
C GLU A 57 -17.54 -2.52 -8.38
N GLU A 58 -16.48 -2.64 -9.17
CA GLU A 58 -15.23 -3.22 -8.72
C GLU A 58 -14.09 -2.24 -8.73
N ILE A 59 -13.25 -2.34 -7.72
CA ILE A 59 -12.06 -1.50 -7.53
C ILE A 59 -10.84 -2.41 -7.55
N LEU A 60 -9.83 -2.00 -8.33
CA LEU A 60 -8.52 -2.65 -8.34
C LEU A 60 -7.46 -1.63 -7.95
N CYS A 61 -6.49 -2.04 -7.14
CA CYS A 61 -5.30 -1.23 -6.93
C CYS A 61 -4.36 -1.44 -8.11
N LEU A 62 -4.37 -0.50 -9.04
CA LEU A 62 -3.60 -0.61 -10.28
C LEU A 62 -2.15 -0.20 -10.11
N ASP A 63 -1.83 0.53 -9.05
CA ASP A 63 -0.47 0.94 -8.75
C ASP A 63 -0.29 1.10 -7.24
N THR A 64 0.93 0.97 -6.79
CA THR A 64 1.31 1.17 -5.39
C THR A 64 2.66 1.86 -5.31
N GLU A 65 2.90 2.59 -4.23
CA GLU A 65 4.19 3.17 -3.92
C GLU A 65 4.63 2.77 -2.52
N ARG A 66 5.88 2.36 -2.40
CA ARG A 66 6.49 1.96 -1.12
C ARG A 66 5.70 0.88 -0.39
N LEU A 67 5.14 -0.02 -1.17
CA LEU A 67 4.43 -1.19 -0.66
C LEU A 67 5.11 -2.43 -1.28
N PRO A 68 5.67 -3.33 -0.47
CA PRO A 68 6.45 -4.46 -1.00
C PRO A 68 5.55 -5.63 -1.42
N THR A 69 4.48 -5.33 -2.11
CA THR A 69 3.57 -6.32 -2.65
C THR A 69 3.96 -6.67 -4.08
N ARG A 70 3.64 -7.88 -4.49
CA ARG A 70 3.80 -8.32 -5.88
C ARG A 70 2.45 -8.31 -6.55
N GLY A 71 2.36 -7.67 -7.72
CA GLY A 71 1.14 -7.59 -8.48
C GLY A 71 0.17 -6.54 -7.92
N GLU A 72 -1.08 -6.70 -8.28
CA GLU A 72 -2.15 -5.77 -7.94
C GLU A 72 -2.93 -6.30 -6.74
N PRO A 73 -2.75 -5.71 -5.54
CA PRO A 73 -3.46 -6.18 -4.37
C PRO A 73 -4.95 -5.81 -4.44
N ASP A 74 -5.81 -6.68 -3.94
CA ASP A 74 -7.21 -6.32 -3.72
C ASP A 74 -7.34 -5.53 -2.41
N LEU A 75 -8.54 -5.00 -2.13
CA LEU A 75 -8.76 -4.19 -0.93
C LEU A 75 -8.59 -4.98 0.37
N ILE A 76 -8.81 -6.27 0.35
CA ILE A 76 -8.58 -7.12 1.53
C ILE A 76 -7.08 -7.19 1.82
N GLN A 77 -6.28 -7.41 0.80
CA GLN A 77 -4.82 -7.42 0.92
C GLN A 77 -4.30 -6.05 1.34
N VAL A 78 -4.86 -4.97 0.77
CA VAL A 78 -4.52 -3.61 1.16
C VAL A 78 -4.79 -3.38 2.65
N SER A 79 -5.92 -3.84 3.16
CA SER A 79 -6.25 -3.70 4.58
C SER A 79 -5.21 -4.42 5.46
N ARG A 80 -4.74 -5.59 5.03
CA ARG A 80 -3.69 -6.33 5.73
C ARG A 80 -2.36 -5.59 5.72
N TRP A 81 -1.99 -5.02 4.58
CA TRP A 81 -0.79 -4.20 4.49
C TRP A 81 -0.88 -2.97 5.39
N ALA A 82 -2.07 -2.36 5.51
CA ALA A 82 -2.28 -1.24 6.42
C ALA A 82 -2.07 -1.65 7.89
N GLU A 83 -2.53 -2.84 8.28
CA GLU A 83 -2.27 -3.37 9.62
C GLU A 83 -0.77 -3.58 9.86
N VAL A 84 -0.07 -4.13 8.89
CA VAL A 84 1.37 -4.34 8.97
C VAL A 84 2.10 -3.01 9.09
N TYR A 85 1.71 -2.02 8.30
CA TYR A 85 2.31 -0.68 8.37
C TYR A 85 2.10 -0.04 9.74
N ALA A 86 0.90 -0.16 10.29
CA ALA A 86 0.60 0.37 11.62
C ALA A 86 1.45 -0.31 12.71
N GLU A 87 1.71 -1.61 12.58
CA GLU A 87 2.52 -2.36 13.53
C GLU A 87 4.01 -2.06 13.40
N VAL A 88 4.53 -2.02 12.17
CA VAL A 88 5.95 -1.76 11.90
C VAL A 88 6.31 -0.31 12.22
N GLY A 89 5.46 0.61 11.84
CA GLY A 89 5.66 2.04 12.06
C GLY A 89 6.37 2.71 10.89
N GLU A 90 6.13 4.00 10.78
CA GLU A 90 6.66 4.84 9.70
C GLU A 90 8.20 4.82 9.65
N HIS A 91 8.82 4.89 10.82
CA HIS A 91 10.29 4.95 10.91
C HIS A 91 10.95 3.69 10.36
N ASP A 92 10.40 2.52 10.68
CA ASP A 92 10.98 1.23 10.28
C ASP A 92 10.46 0.72 8.93
N TRP A 93 9.50 1.42 8.33
CA TRP A 93 8.87 0.95 7.11
C TRP A 93 9.85 0.75 5.94
N PRO A 94 10.80 1.67 5.67
CA PRO A 94 11.77 1.44 4.60
C PRO A 94 12.60 0.18 4.80
N ALA A 95 13.03 -0.08 6.04
CA ALA A 95 13.77 -1.29 6.37
C ALA A 95 12.91 -2.54 6.19
N TYR A 96 11.64 -2.46 6.57
CA TYR A 96 10.69 -3.55 6.40
C TYR A 96 10.51 -3.90 4.92
N CYS A 97 10.30 -2.89 4.07
CA CYS A 97 10.16 -3.10 2.63
C CYS A 97 11.41 -3.77 2.03
N ALA A 98 12.58 -3.31 2.40
CA ALA A 98 13.83 -3.89 1.95
C ALA A 98 13.97 -5.35 2.39
N TRP A 99 13.57 -5.65 3.63
CA TRP A 99 13.61 -7.01 4.16
C TRP A 99 12.64 -7.93 3.42
N VAL A 100 11.42 -7.47 3.15
CA VAL A 100 10.42 -8.26 2.40
C VAL A 100 10.91 -8.57 0.99
N GLU A 101 11.55 -7.61 0.34
CA GLU A 101 12.09 -7.78 -1.01
C GLU A 101 13.28 -8.73 -1.05
N SER A 102 13.95 -8.95 0.08
CA SER A 102 14.99 -9.95 0.18
C SER A 102 14.37 -11.34 0.25
N ALA A 103 15.16 -12.39 0.03
CA ALA A 103 14.65 -13.76 -0.04
C ALA A 103 14.46 -14.40 1.35
N GLY A 104 14.54 -13.66 2.43
CA GLY A 104 14.68 -14.24 3.76
C GLY A 104 13.48 -14.12 4.70
N TYR A 105 12.33 -13.70 4.24
CA TYR A 105 11.18 -13.55 5.13
C TYR A 105 10.31 -14.81 5.18
N ALA A 106 9.59 -14.98 6.30
CA ALA A 106 8.56 -16.00 6.44
C ALA A 106 7.18 -15.34 6.29
N ALA A 107 6.30 -15.97 5.52
CA ALA A 107 4.94 -15.46 5.35
C ALA A 107 4.02 -15.97 6.48
N ASP A 108 3.08 -15.14 6.88
CA ASP A 108 2.02 -15.55 7.80
C ASP A 108 0.90 -16.30 7.05
N ALA A 109 -0.20 -16.61 7.77
CA ALA A 109 -1.33 -17.36 7.21
C ALA A 109 -2.03 -16.62 6.06
N ASP A 110 -1.92 -15.31 5.99
CA ASP A 110 -2.53 -14.47 4.96
C ASP A 110 -1.59 -14.22 3.77
N GLY A 111 -0.40 -14.81 3.80
CA GLY A 111 0.61 -14.60 2.76
C GLY A 111 1.41 -13.32 2.93
N LEU A 112 1.27 -12.62 4.05
CA LEU A 112 2.03 -11.44 4.37
C LEU A 112 3.27 -11.80 5.18
N PRO A 113 4.36 -11.04 5.08
CA PRO A 113 5.54 -11.28 5.90
C PRO A 113 5.22 -11.16 7.39
N ASP A 114 5.80 -12.08 8.18
CA ASP A 114 5.64 -12.09 9.63
C ASP A 114 6.42 -10.91 10.24
N THR A 115 5.71 -10.01 10.92
CA THR A 115 6.33 -8.85 11.57
C THR A 115 7.24 -9.23 12.71
N GLY A 116 6.97 -10.35 13.39
CA GLY A 116 7.86 -10.88 14.42
C GLY A 116 9.22 -11.25 13.86
N SER A 117 9.25 -11.94 12.73
CA SER A 117 10.51 -12.30 12.06
C SER A 117 11.29 -11.06 11.62
N PHE A 118 10.58 -10.02 11.17
CA PHE A 118 11.22 -8.75 10.83
C PHE A 118 11.86 -8.10 12.06
N ARG A 119 11.17 -8.07 13.18
CA ARG A 119 11.69 -7.50 14.44
C ARG A 119 12.95 -8.22 14.88
N ASP A 120 12.98 -9.54 14.73
CA ASP A 120 14.17 -10.34 15.05
C ASP A 120 15.33 -10.00 14.11
N ALA A 121 15.06 -9.87 12.80
CA ALA A 121 16.07 -9.51 11.82
C ALA A 121 16.60 -8.10 12.08
N LEU A 122 15.73 -7.15 12.40
CA LEU A 122 16.10 -5.77 12.69
C LEU A 122 16.99 -5.69 13.92
N SER A 123 16.68 -6.48 14.95
CA SER A 123 17.47 -6.56 16.17
C SER A 123 18.90 -7.01 15.91
N LEU A 124 19.10 -7.94 14.96
CA LEU A 124 20.43 -8.41 14.58
C LEU A 124 21.23 -7.34 13.81
N ILE A 125 20.55 -6.48 13.09
CA ILE A 125 21.20 -5.42 12.30
C ILE A 125 21.66 -4.26 13.20
N HIS A 126 20.97 -4.04 14.30
CA HIS A 126 21.20 -2.91 15.20
C HIS A 126 22.15 -3.23 16.36
N ILE A 127 22.90 -4.27 16.28
CA ILE A 127 23.92 -4.59 17.30
C ILE A 127 25.10 -3.62 17.21
#